data_60382ee5a75468845411a1e9ab398845
#
_entry.id   60382ee5a75468845411a1e9ab398845
#
_cell.length_a   1.000
_cell.length_b   1.000
_cell.length_c   1.000
_cell.angle_alpha   90.00
_cell.angle_beta   90.00
_cell.angle_gamma   90.00
#
_symmetry.space_group_name_H-M   'P 1'
#
loop_
_entity.id
_entity.type
_entity.pdbx_description
1 polymer ?
#
loop_
_entity_poly.entity_id
_entity_poly.type
_entity_poly.pdbx_seq_one_letter_code
_entity_poly.pdbx_strand_id
1 'polypeptide(L)'
;MTPNSSETNSTIRISWGSKQEILVVIGIAILTGFLLKIPSIFGLDEDYYFARNISFIGIPALLGYSLYTSKQSLEQYWPILVIAIGLVCYLHLIPIDLENPVFVLVYLHAPVVLWFLFGKAYLDSEWKSPENRINFIRFNGEVAIMGGLLLVSGLLFSGLTITLFELIDMRIEDAYFEYFGIWGIGAVPVLSLYLVHNNKHLVQNISPVIAKLFTLPAFVLLLIFSVMLSQNQKTIFDDREFLLVFNLILLAVMALILFSFKNDHNSTFQHYLLFGLTTITIIDNIVALFAIGYRLFEFGLSPNRLALFGLNLLMLGHICIIGYHIFQVI
;
A
#
# COMPACT_ATOMS: atom_id res chain seq x y z
N MET A 1 -37.30 27.94 -18.99
CA MET A 1 -36.93 26.63 -18.42
C MET A 1 -35.41 26.63 -18.25
N THR A 2 -34.94 26.94 -17.08
CA THR A 2 -33.52 26.89 -16.69
C THR A 2 -33.20 25.48 -16.28
N PRO A 3 -32.13 24.82 -16.77
CA PRO A 3 -31.73 23.52 -16.29
C PRO A 3 -31.15 23.67 -14.89
N ASN A 4 -31.75 23.01 -13.93
CA ASN A 4 -31.28 22.85 -12.56
C ASN A 4 -29.99 22.00 -12.59
N SER A 5 -28.84 22.65 -12.56
CA SER A 5 -27.53 22.01 -12.33
C SER A 5 -27.29 21.87 -10.82
N SER A 6 -28.01 20.99 -10.18
CA SER A 6 -27.60 20.45 -8.90
C SER A 6 -26.71 19.21 -9.16
N GLU A 7 -25.51 19.43 -9.66
CA GLU A 7 -24.43 18.45 -9.48
C GLU A 7 -24.14 18.38 -7.98
N THR A 8 -24.82 17.46 -7.33
CA THR A 8 -24.48 17.01 -6.00
C THR A 8 -23.06 16.43 -6.07
N ASN A 9 -22.07 17.24 -5.69
CA ASN A 9 -20.75 16.78 -5.29
C ASN A 9 -20.96 15.79 -4.11
N SER A 10 -21.26 14.54 -4.42
CA SER A 10 -21.27 13.46 -3.45
C SER A 10 -19.82 13.23 -3.02
N THR A 11 -19.43 13.86 -1.92
CA THR A 11 -18.17 13.55 -1.23
C THR A 11 -18.19 12.06 -0.90
N ILE A 12 -17.38 11.28 -1.63
CA ILE A 12 -17.34 9.83 -1.44
C ILE A 12 -16.66 9.56 -0.10
N ARG A 13 -17.45 9.03 0.85
CA ARG A 13 -16.96 8.59 2.15
C ARG A 13 -16.21 7.27 1.99
N ILE A 14 -14.92 7.24 2.35
CA ILE A 14 -14.16 6.00 2.44
C ILE A 14 -14.63 5.25 3.69
N SER A 15 -15.25 4.08 3.49
CA SER A 15 -15.61 3.17 4.56
C SER A 15 -14.43 2.29 4.93
N TRP A 16 -14.04 2.32 6.20
CA TRP A 16 -12.99 1.45 6.76
C TRP A 16 -13.58 0.22 7.47
N GLY A 17 -14.88 -0.07 7.28
CA GLY A 17 -15.51 -1.22 7.92
C GLY A 17 -15.52 -1.16 9.46
N SER A 18 -15.68 -2.31 10.09
CA SER A 18 -15.65 -2.44 11.55
C SER A 18 -14.24 -2.65 12.09
N LYS A 19 -14.03 -2.34 13.39
CA LYS A 19 -12.74 -2.63 14.07
C LYS A 19 -12.38 -4.12 14.03
N GLN A 20 -13.37 -5.00 14.14
CA GLN A 20 -13.17 -6.45 14.07
C GLN A 20 -12.71 -6.87 12.66
N GLU A 21 -13.32 -6.32 11.64
CA GLU A 21 -12.96 -6.55 10.25
C GLU A 21 -11.51 -6.12 9.96
N ILE A 22 -11.11 -4.94 10.43
CA ILE A 22 -9.72 -4.46 10.32
C ILE A 22 -8.75 -5.44 10.99
N LEU A 23 -9.06 -5.94 12.19
CA LEU A 23 -8.23 -6.92 12.88
C LEU A 23 -8.10 -8.23 12.11
N VAL A 24 -9.17 -8.69 11.46
CA VAL A 24 -9.14 -9.89 10.61
C VAL A 24 -8.26 -9.65 9.39
N VAL A 25 -8.39 -8.52 8.72
CA VAL A 25 -7.54 -8.15 7.57
C VAL A 25 -6.06 -8.11 7.98
N ILE A 26 -5.75 -7.47 9.11
CA ILE A 26 -4.38 -7.44 9.66
C ILE A 26 -3.88 -8.86 9.96
N GLY A 27 -4.71 -9.70 10.60
CA GLY A 27 -4.36 -11.09 10.91
C GLY A 27 -4.06 -11.91 9.66
N ILE A 28 -4.88 -11.79 8.60
CA ILE A 28 -4.65 -12.44 7.32
C ILE A 28 -3.38 -11.89 6.65
N ALA A 29 -3.16 -10.56 6.67
CA ALA A 29 -1.95 -9.95 6.11
C ALA A 29 -0.68 -10.43 6.82
N ILE A 30 -0.71 -10.56 8.15
CA ILE A 30 0.41 -11.12 8.92
C ILE A 30 0.62 -12.59 8.54
N LEU A 31 -0.43 -13.39 8.45
CA LEU A 31 -0.33 -14.80 8.07
C LEU A 31 0.29 -14.96 6.67
N THR A 32 -0.18 -14.19 5.68
CA THR A 32 0.36 -14.25 4.32
C THR A 32 1.82 -13.78 4.26
N GLY A 33 2.17 -12.73 4.98
CA GLY A 33 3.55 -12.26 5.11
C GLY A 33 4.46 -13.32 5.76
N PHE A 34 3.98 -14.00 6.81
CA PHE A 34 4.69 -15.10 7.44
C PHE A 34 4.91 -16.27 6.47
N LEU A 35 3.87 -16.67 5.71
CA LEU A 35 3.99 -17.71 4.70
C LEU A 35 5.03 -17.35 3.62
N LEU A 36 5.11 -16.10 3.19
CA LEU A 36 6.15 -15.63 2.26
C LEU A 36 7.56 -15.68 2.88
N LYS A 37 7.67 -15.54 4.20
CA LYS A 37 8.95 -15.56 4.94
C LYS A 37 9.46 -16.96 5.29
N ILE A 38 8.65 -18.00 5.14
CA ILE A 38 9.03 -19.38 5.51
C ILE A 38 10.37 -19.81 4.91
N PRO A 39 10.67 -19.58 3.61
CA PRO A 39 11.97 -19.99 3.04
C PRO A 39 13.15 -19.35 3.76
N SER A 40 13.09 -18.05 3.97
CA SER A 40 14.15 -17.29 4.66
C SER A 40 14.32 -17.73 6.12
N ILE A 41 13.22 -18.01 6.84
CA ILE A 41 13.25 -18.41 8.27
C ILE A 41 13.83 -19.83 8.43
N PHE A 42 13.47 -20.76 7.54
CA PHE A 42 13.85 -22.17 7.67
C PHE A 42 14.98 -22.60 6.72
N GLY A 43 15.57 -21.67 5.97
CA GLY A 43 16.66 -21.97 5.02
C GLY A 43 16.21 -22.88 3.88
N LEU A 44 14.96 -22.75 3.43
CA LEU A 44 14.43 -23.54 2.32
C LEU A 44 14.82 -22.89 0.99
N ASP A 45 14.97 -23.71 -0.04
CA ASP A 45 15.13 -23.21 -1.40
C ASP A 45 13.89 -22.45 -1.86
N GLU A 46 14.07 -21.19 -2.23
CA GLU A 46 13.00 -20.26 -2.57
C GLU A 46 12.27 -20.70 -3.85
N ASP A 47 12.98 -21.14 -4.88
CA ASP A 47 12.41 -21.55 -6.15
C ASP A 47 11.47 -22.75 -5.96
N TYR A 48 11.91 -23.75 -5.20
CA TYR A 48 11.09 -24.91 -4.87
C TYR A 48 9.90 -24.57 -3.97
N TYR A 49 10.11 -23.67 -3.00
CA TYR A 49 9.03 -23.29 -2.09
C TYR A 49 7.96 -22.49 -2.82
N PHE A 50 8.33 -21.44 -3.56
CA PHE A 50 7.36 -20.59 -4.24
C PHE A 50 6.68 -21.29 -5.42
N ALA A 51 7.40 -22.12 -6.19
CA ALA A 51 6.79 -22.95 -7.22
C ALA A 51 5.60 -23.76 -6.69
N ARG A 52 5.69 -24.26 -5.45
CA ARG A 52 4.65 -25.06 -4.82
C ARG A 52 3.59 -24.24 -4.10
N ASN A 53 3.96 -23.16 -3.43
CA ASN A 53 3.13 -22.52 -2.41
C ASN A 53 2.54 -21.17 -2.80
N ILE A 54 3.03 -20.50 -3.85
CA ILE A 54 2.60 -19.12 -4.17
C ILE A 54 1.08 -19.00 -4.35
N SER A 55 0.45 -20.01 -4.97
CA SER A 55 -1.00 -20.07 -5.17
C SER A 55 -1.78 -20.21 -3.86
N PHE A 56 -1.16 -20.82 -2.85
CA PHE A 56 -1.76 -21.05 -1.53
C PHE A 56 -1.51 -19.89 -0.55
N ILE A 57 -0.81 -18.85 -0.98
CA ILE A 57 -0.57 -17.66 -0.17
C ILE A 57 -1.62 -16.59 -0.50
N GLY A 58 -1.74 -16.22 -1.77
CA GLY A 58 -2.62 -15.12 -2.19
C GLY A 58 -4.11 -15.47 -2.18
N ILE A 59 -4.51 -16.55 -2.85
CA ILE A 59 -5.93 -16.87 -3.02
C ILE A 59 -6.60 -17.33 -1.71
N PRO A 60 -5.99 -18.14 -0.84
CA PRO A 60 -6.56 -18.42 0.48
C PRO A 60 -6.73 -17.19 1.36
N ALA A 61 -5.91 -16.15 1.19
CA ALA A 61 -6.15 -14.88 1.88
C ALA A 61 -7.47 -14.21 1.45
N LEU A 62 -7.77 -14.23 0.14
CA LEU A 62 -9.05 -13.77 -0.40
C LEU A 62 -10.21 -14.65 0.09
N LEU A 63 -10.03 -15.97 0.07
CA LEU A 63 -11.01 -16.93 0.56
C LEU A 63 -11.29 -16.72 2.05
N GLY A 64 -10.26 -16.60 2.89
CA GLY A 64 -10.39 -16.39 4.33
C GLY A 64 -11.17 -15.14 4.69
N TYR A 65 -10.90 -14.02 4.01
CA TYR A 65 -11.66 -12.81 4.19
C TYR A 65 -13.12 -12.96 3.72
N SER A 66 -13.36 -13.64 2.58
CA SER A 66 -14.71 -13.88 2.08
C SER A 66 -15.53 -14.78 3.01
N LEU A 67 -14.91 -15.79 3.60
CA LEU A 67 -15.54 -16.64 4.61
C LEU A 67 -15.92 -15.84 5.88
N TYR A 68 -15.08 -14.89 6.27
CA TYR A 68 -15.36 -14.02 7.41
C TYR A 68 -16.53 -13.06 7.13
N THR A 69 -16.58 -12.45 5.94
CA THR A 69 -17.63 -11.49 5.58
C THR A 69 -18.96 -12.16 5.22
N SER A 70 -18.93 -13.43 4.93
CA SER A 70 -20.13 -14.20 4.63
C SER A 70 -21.01 -14.37 5.88
N LYS A 71 -22.32 -14.38 5.67
CA LYS A 71 -23.33 -14.56 6.72
C LYS A 71 -23.68 -16.03 6.97
N GLN A 72 -22.98 -16.97 6.33
CA GLN A 72 -23.34 -18.38 6.39
C GLN A 72 -22.67 -19.14 7.54
N SER A 73 -23.28 -20.30 7.89
CA SER A 73 -22.71 -21.20 8.87
C SER A 73 -21.48 -21.96 8.33
N LEU A 74 -20.54 -22.30 9.21
CA LEU A 74 -19.35 -23.11 8.87
C LEU A 74 -19.71 -24.43 8.17
N GLU A 75 -20.90 -24.97 8.45
CA GLU A 75 -21.39 -26.22 7.83
C GLU A 75 -21.55 -26.12 6.31
N GLN A 76 -21.75 -24.94 5.76
CA GLN A 76 -21.90 -24.73 4.34
C GLN A 76 -20.56 -24.60 3.61
N TYR A 77 -19.49 -24.25 4.35
CA TYR A 77 -18.15 -24.04 3.78
C TYR A 77 -17.24 -25.25 3.89
N TRP A 78 -17.59 -26.26 4.72
CA TRP A 78 -16.72 -27.42 4.89
C TRP A 78 -16.34 -28.13 3.57
N PRO A 79 -17.22 -28.24 2.53
CA PRO A 79 -16.80 -28.86 1.27
C PRO A 79 -15.73 -28.04 0.54
N ILE A 80 -15.82 -26.69 0.61
CA ILE A 80 -14.81 -25.80 0.02
C ILE A 80 -13.46 -25.97 0.73
N LEU A 81 -13.48 -26.02 2.08
CA LEU A 81 -12.28 -26.21 2.87
C LEU A 81 -11.66 -27.59 2.63
N VAL A 82 -12.46 -28.66 2.55
CA VAL A 82 -11.97 -30.01 2.25
C VAL A 82 -11.31 -30.08 0.87
N ILE A 83 -11.91 -29.48 -0.14
CA ILE A 83 -11.33 -29.44 -1.51
C ILE A 83 -10.02 -28.61 -1.50
N ALA A 84 -10.00 -27.48 -0.83
CA ALA A 84 -8.80 -26.64 -0.72
C ALA A 84 -7.66 -27.37 -0.01
N ILE A 85 -7.92 -28.00 1.14
CA ILE A 85 -6.95 -28.80 1.89
C ILE A 85 -6.51 -30.01 1.06
N GLY A 86 -7.45 -30.71 0.41
CA GLY A 86 -7.16 -31.84 -0.46
C GLY A 86 -6.22 -31.44 -1.62
N LEU A 87 -6.43 -30.27 -2.21
CA LEU A 87 -5.54 -29.73 -3.24
C LEU A 87 -4.15 -29.44 -2.69
N VAL A 88 -4.05 -28.82 -1.51
CA VAL A 88 -2.76 -28.60 -0.82
C VAL A 88 -2.04 -29.94 -0.59
N CYS A 89 -2.71 -30.91 0.01
CA CYS A 89 -2.13 -32.25 0.24
C CYS A 89 -1.69 -32.92 -1.07
N TYR A 90 -2.53 -32.90 -2.10
CA TYR A 90 -2.22 -33.46 -3.41
C TYR A 90 -0.95 -32.86 -3.99
N LEU A 91 -0.83 -31.53 -4.02
CA LEU A 91 0.33 -30.84 -4.59
C LEU A 91 1.61 -31.04 -3.76
N HIS A 92 1.49 -31.30 -2.45
CA HIS A 92 2.66 -31.61 -1.61
C HIS A 92 3.11 -33.06 -1.73
N LEU A 93 2.25 -33.98 -2.19
CA LEU A 93 2.61 -35.38 -2.45
C LEU A 93 3.29 -35.57 -3.82
N ILE A 94 3.12 -34.63 -4.75
CA ILE A 94 3.77 -34.72 -6.07
C ILE A 94 5.24 -34.27 -5.94
N PRO A 95 6.20 -35.07 -6.47
CA PRO A 95 7.60 -34.64 -6.55
C PRO A 95 7.75 -33.35 -7.34
N ILE A 96 8.61 -32.45 -6.90
CA ILE A 96 8.91 -31.22 -7.64
C ILE A 96 9.84 -31.59 -8.81
N ASP A 97 9.38 -31.31 -10.01
CA ASP A 97 10.16 -31.44 -11.23
C ASP A 97 9.81 -30.25 -12.15
N LEU A 98 10.62 -29.18 -12.04
CA LEU A 98 10.40 -27.95 -12.79
C LEU A 98 10.66 -28.10 -14.29
N GLU A 99 11.38 -29.13 -14.71
CA GLU A 99 11.63 -29.44 -16.12
C GLU A 99 10.48 -30.24 -16.77
N ASN A 100 9.60 -30.83 -15.95
CA ASN A 100 8.49 -31.64 -16.43
C ASN A 100 7.28 -30.76 -16.77
N PRO A 101 6.83 -30.68 -18.03
CA PRO A 101 5.68 -29.87 -18.43
C PRO A 101 4.38 -30.22 -17.70
N VAL A 102 4.19 -31.49 -17.30
CA VAL A 102 3.00 -31.92 -16.57
C VAL A 102 2.98 -31.31 -15.16
N PHE A 103 4.12 -31.28 -14.51
CA PHE A 103 4.27 -30.62 -13.22
C PHE A 103 3.92 -29.13 -13.32
N VAL A 104 4.48 -28.42 -14.27
CA VAL A 104 4.20 -27.00 -14.51
C VAL A 104 2.71 -26.75 -14.74
N LEU A 105 2.07 -27.60 -15.59
CA LEU A 105 0.62 -27.50 -15.85
C LEU A 105 -0.22 -27.69 -14.59
N VAL A 106 0.10 -28.65 -13.74
CA VAL A 106 -0.62 -28.88 -12.47
C VAL A 106 -0.57 -27.65 -11.59
N TYR A 107 0.61 -27.05 -11.44
CA TYR A 107 0.78 -25.85 -10.59
C TYR A 107 0.18 -24.59 -11.20
N LEU A 108 0.14 -24.46 -12.52
CA LEU A 108 -0.57 -23.37 -13.18
C LEU A 108 -2.10 -23.47 -13.05
N HIS A 109 -2.65 -24.68 -12.89
CA HIS A 109 -4.09 -24.86 -12.72
C HIS A 109 -4.55 -24.75 -11.25
N ALA A 110 -3.66 -24.93 -10.29
CA ALA A 110 -3.99 -24.81 -8.87
C ALA A 110 -4.62 -23.44 -8.50
N PRO A 111 -4.09 -22.29 -8.95
CA PRO A 111 -4.71 -20.98 -8.72
C PRO A 111 -6.12 -20.90 -9.31
N VAL A 112 -6.37 -21.52 -10.47
CA VAL A 112 -7.67 -21.50 -11.13
C VAL A 112 -8.71 -22.26 -10.28
N VAL A 113 -8.34 -23.42 -9.74
CA VAL A 113 -9.21 -24.19 -8.84
C VAL A 113 -9.50 -23.41 -7.56
N LEU A 114 -8.48 -22.83 -6.95
CA LEU A 114 -8.63 -22.00 -5.75
C LEU A 114 -9.48 -20.76 -6.00
N TRP A 115 -9.31 -20.11 -7.17
CA TRP A 115 -10.13 -18.98 -7.58
C TRP A 115 -11.60 -19.37 -7.79
N PHE A 116 -11.85 -20.56 -8.33
CA PHE A 116 -13.22 -21.09 -8.43
C PHE A 116 -13.83 -21.33 -7.04
N LEU A 117 -13.07 -21.89 -6.10
CA LEU A 117 -13.51 -22.06 -4.71
C LEU A 117 -13.78 -20.71 -4.02
N PHE A 118 -12.93 -19.72 -4.26
CA PHE A 118 -13.16 -18.35 -3.81
C PHE A 118 -14.47 -17.79 -4.38
N GLY A 119 -14.72 -17.95 -5.69
CA GLY A 119 -15.95 -17.52 -6.31
C GLY A 119 -17.19 -18.20 -5.73
N LYS A 120 -17.09 -19.50 -5.43
CA LYS A 120 -18.16 -20.26 -4.79
C LYS A 120 -18.43 -19.76 -3.37
N ALA A 121 -17.39 -19.42 -2.60
CA ALA A 121 -17.52 -18.85 -1.26
C ALA A 121 -18.12 -17.45 -1.29
N TYR A 122 -17.70 -16.62 -2.25
CA TYR A 122 -18.16 -15.24 -2.39
C TYR A 122 -19.63 -15.15 -2.84
N LEU A 123 -20.03 -15.95 -3.82
CA LEU A 123 -21.39 -15.95 -4.40
C LEU A 123 -22.39 -16.80 -3.63
N ASP A 124 -21.91 -17.73 -2.84
CA ASP A 124 -22.72 -18.59 -2.01
C ASP A 124 -23.86 -19.33 -2.75
N SER A 125 -25.10 -19.23 -2.23
CA SER A 125 -26.31 -19.81 -2.83
C SER A 125 -26.63 -19.21 -4.20
N GLU A 126 -26.19 -17.99 -4.46
CA GLU A 126 -26.45 -17.24 -5.69
C GLU A 126 -25.50 -17.58 -6.85
N TRP A 127 -24.52 -18.48 -6.65
CA TRP A 127 -23.53 -18.83 -7.67
C TRP A 127 -24.14 -19.41 -8.96
N LYS A 128 -25.37 -19.93 -8.91
CA LYS A 128 -26.11 -20.46 -10.09
C LYS A 128 -26.61 -19.35 -11.02
N SER A 129 -26.79 -18.13 -10.53
CA SER A 129 -27.22 -16.99 -11.32
C SER A 129 -26.11 -16.54 -12.28
N PRO A 130 -26.38 -16.47 -13.61
CA PRO A 130 -25.42 -15.92 -14.56
C PRO A 130 -25.02 -14.47 -14.26
N GLU A 131 -25.98 -13.66 -13.81
CA GLU A 131 -25.76 -12.25 -13.47
C GLU A 131 -24.77 -12.11 -12.31
N ASN A 132 -24.94 -12.89 -11.24
CA ASN A 132 -24.05 -12.85 -10.09
C ASN A 132 -22.65 -13.34 -10.43
N ARG A 133 -22.51 -14.31 -11.35
CA ARG A 133 -21.18 -14.72 -11.85
C ARG A 133 -20.48 -13.60 -12.62
N ILE A 134 -21.23 -12.86 -13.45
CA ILE A 134 -20.68 -11.68 -14.16
C ILE A 134 -20.27 -10.60 -13.16
N ASN A 135 -21.07 -10.34 -12.13
CA ASN A 135 -20.75 -9.40 -11.08
C ASN A 135 -19.51 -9.82 -10.30
N PHE A 136 -19.33 -11.12 -10.04
CA PHE A 136 -18.10 -11.66 -9.44
C PHE A 136 -16.86 -11.42 -10.31
N ILE A 137 -16.95 -11.66 -11.62
CA ILE A 137 -15.84 -11.37 -12.55
C ILE A 137 -15.49 -9.88 -12.54
N ARG A 138 -16.50 -9.00 -12.59
CA ARG A 138 -16.30 -7.55 -12.49
C ARG A 138 -15.63 -7.16 -11.18
N PHE A 139 -16.12 -7.69 -10.06
CA PHE A 139 -15.55 -7.48 -8.74
C PHE A 139 -14.07 -7.92 -8.67
N ASN A 140 -13.72 -9.09 -9.25
CA ASN A 140 -12.33 -9.53 -9.33
C ASN A 140 -11.46 -8.57 -10.17
N GLY A 141 -12.00 -8.01 -11.24
CA GLY A 141 -11.33 -6.97 -12.02
C GLY A 141 -11.03 -5.73 -11.18
N GLU A 142 -11.98 -5.28 -10.36
CA GLU A 142 -11.78 -4.15 -9.44
C GLU A 142 -10.73 -4.48 -8.38
N VAL A 143 -10.74 -5.68 -7.81
CA VAL A 143 -9.74 -6.17 -6.85
C VAL A 143 -8.36 -6.23 -7.48
N ALA A 144 -8.24 -6.73 -8.71
CA ALA A 144 -6.97 -6.81 -9.43
C ALA A 144 -6.41 -5.41 -9.74
N ILE A 145 -7.25 -4.46 -10.17
CA ILE A 145 -6.84 -3.06 -10.41
C ILE A 145 -6.37 -2.43 -9.10
N MET A 146 -7.11 -2.60 -8.00
CA MET A 146 -6.73 -2.07 -6.69
C MET A 146 -5.42 -2.69 -6.21
N GLY A 147 -5.24 -4.00 -6.34
CA GLY A 147 -4.01 -4.71 -6.00
C GLY A 147 -2.81 -4.19 -6.80
N GLY A 148 -2.97 -3.99 -8.11
CA GLY A 148 -1.95 -3.40 -8.97
C GLY A 148 -1.55 -1.98 -8.53
N LEU A 149 -2.53 -1.15 -8.18
CA LEU A 149 -2.26 0.21 -7.70
C LEU A 149 -1.58 0.23 -6.32
N LEU A 150 -1.96 -0.67 -5.42
CA LEU A 150 -1.27 -0.83 -4.13
C LEU A 150 0.17 -1.29 -4.32
N LEU A 151 0.43 -2.24 -5.24
CA LEU A 151 1.79 -2.68 -5.57
C LEU A 151 2.62 -1.55 -6.14
N VAL A 152 2.12 -0.82 -7.14
CA VAL A 152 2.85 0.31 -7.73
C VAL A 152 3.13 1.39 -6.69
N SER A 153 2.14 1.74 -5.88
CA SER A 153 2.31 2.75 -4.81
C SER A 153 3.31 2.26 -3.74
N GLY A 154 3.25 0.97 -3.38
CA GLY A 154 4.18 0.35 -2.44
C GLY A 154 5.61 0.34 -2.98
N LEU A 155 5.81 -0.01 -4.25
CA LEU A 155 7.12 0.01 -4.90
C LEU A 155 7.70 1.42 -4.99
N LEU A 156 6.88 2.41 -5.35
CA LEU A 156 7.31 3.82 -5.35
C LEU A 156 7.71 4.28 -3.95
N PHE A 157 6.90 3.96 -2.94
CA PHE A 157 7.20 4.28 -1.55
C PHE A 157 8.49 3.59 -1.07
N SER A 158 8.69 2.31 -1.41
CA SER A 158 9.90 1.55 -1.08
C SER A 158 11.13 2.14 -1.74
N GLY A 159 11.05 2.47 -3.04
CA GLY A 159 12.15 3.11 -3.77
C GLY A 159 12.54 4.45 -3.15
N LEU A 160 11.56 5.32 -2.85
CA LEU A 160 11.82 6.60 -2.18
C LEU A 160 12.43 6.40 -0.79
N THR A 161 11.96 5.40 -0.04
CA THR A 161 12.50 5.06 1.28
C THR A 161 13.97 4.65 1.20
N ILE A 162 14.28 3.69 0.34
CA ILE A 162 15.66 3.18 0.18
C ILE A 162 16.60 4.30 -0.26
N THR A 163 16.20 5.06 -1.30
CA THR A 163 16.99 6.18 -1.81
C THR A 163 17.21 7.25 -0.73
N LEU A 164 16.20 7.53 0.11
CA LEU A 164 16.32 8.52 1.20
C LEU A 164 17.39 8.11 2.21
N PHE A 165 17.46 6.83 2.59
CA PHE A 165 18.48 6.34 3.52
C PHE A 165 19.85 6.20 2.88
N GLU A 166 19.91 5.88 1.59
CA GLU A 166 21.16 5.84 0.84
C GLU A 166 21.84 7.21 0.79
N LEU A 167 21.08 8.32 0.73
CA LEU A 167 21.60 9.67 0.77
C LEU A 167 22.36 10.02 2.07
N ILE A 168 22.12 9.30 3.14
CA ILE A 168 22.83 9.46 4.42
C ILE A 168 23.81 8.30 4.68
N ASP A 169 24.29 7.66 3.61
CA ASP A 169 25.21 6.52 3.62
C ASP A 169 24.71 5.27 4.37
N MET A 170 23.38 5.13 4.49
CA MET A 170 22.75 3.97 5.14
C MET A 170 22.16 3.02 4.08
N ARG A 171 22.78 1.88 3.87
CA ARG A 171 22.27 0.82 3.00
C ARG A 171 21.25 -0.04 3.76
N ILE A 172 19.97 0.24 3.55
CA ILE A 172 18.88 -0.49 4.21
C ILE A 172 18.16 -1.47 3.28
N GLU A 173 18.54 -1.55 2.00
CA GLU A 173 17.79 -2.24 0.95
C GLU A 173 17.44 -3.69 1.34
N ASP A 174 18.43 -4.51 1.69
CA ASP A 174 18.23 -5.91 2.05
C ASP A 174 17.32 -6.03 3.29
N ALA A 175 17.62 -5.28 4.34
CA ALA A 175 16.83 -5.27 5.56
C ALA A 175 15.41 -4.75 5.33
N TYR A 176 15.25 -3.73 4.47
CA TYR A 176 13.95 -3.18 4.14
C TYR A 176 13.06 -4.22 3.44
N PHE A 177 13.56 -4.87 2.39
CA PHE A 177 12.79 -5.89 1.69
C PHE A 177 12.57 -7.11 2.57
N GLU A 178 13.54 -7.52 3.35
CA GLU A 178 13.42 -8.64 4.26
C GLU A 178 12.36 -8.42 5.36
N TYR A 179 12.31 -7.25 5.98
CA TYR A 179 11.45 -7.01 7.15
C TYR A 179 10.17 -6.24 6.84
N PHE A 180 10.10 -5.50 5.71
CA PHE A 180 8.93 -4.69 5.37
C PHE A 180 8.34 -5.03 4.00
N GLY A 181 9.16 -5.18 2.96
CA GLY A 181 8.71 -5.38 1.58
C GLY A 181 7.87 -6.65 1.43
N ILE A 182 8.36 -7.78 1.95
CA ILE A 182 7.67 -9.08 1.89
C ILE A 182 6.31 -9.03 2.58
N TRP A 183 6.21 -8.39 3.74
CA TRP A 183 4.95 -8.22 4.47
C TRP A 183 3.97 -7.32 3.72
N GLY A 184 4.47 -6.26 3.10
CA GLY A 184 3.69 -5.38 2.24
C GLY A 184 3.09 -6.13 1.06
N ILE A 185 3.89 -6.91 0.33
CA ILE A 185 3.44 -7.73 -0.80
C ILE A 185 2.40 -8.76 -0.33
N GLY A 186 2.63 -9.44 0.79
CA GLY A 186 1.70 -10.41 1.37
C GLY A 186 0.34 -9.80 1.76
N ALA A 187 0.32 -8.53 2.15
CA ALA A 187 -0.91 -7.83 2.53
C ALA A 187 -1.77 -7.42 1.32
N VAL A 188 -1.18 -7.23 0.13
CA VAL A 188 -1.88 -6.69 -1.04
C VAL A 188 -3.17 -7.45 -1.40
N PRO A 189 -3.20 -8.80 -1.48
CA PRO A 189 -4.42 -9.51 -1.86
C PRO A 189 -5.59 -9.23 -0.94
N VAL A 190 -5.41 -9.40 0.37
CA VAL A 190 -6.49 -9.19 1.35
C VAL A 190 -6.85 -7.71 1.47
N LEU A 191 -5.88 -6.80 1.39
CA LEU A 191 -6.12 -5.36 1.48
C LEU A 191 -6.88 -4.84 0.27
N SER A 192 -6.56 -5.28 -0.95
CA SER A 192 -7.29 -4.92 -2.16
C SER A 192 -8.73 -5.40 -2.10
N LEU A 193 -8.96 -6.64 -1.68
CA LEU A 193 -10.29 -7.21 -1.52
C LEU A 193 -11.11 -6.43 -0.48
N TYR A 194 -10.53 -6.16 0.69
CA TYR A 194 -11.16 -5.40 1.77
C TYR A 194 -11.56 -3.98 1.33
N LEU A 195 -10.66 -3.28 0.65
CA LEU A 195 -10.93 -1.92 0.18
C LEU A 195 -12.06 -1.89 -0.85
N VAL A 196 -12.07 -2.80 -1.82
CA VAL A 196 -13.11 -2.89 -2.84
C VAL A 196 -14.44 -3.35 -2.25
N HIS A 197 -14.43 -4.30 -1.30
CA HIS A 197 -15.64 -4.79 -0.64
C HIS A 197 -16.37 -3.69 0.13
N ASN A 198 -15.62 -2.86 0.87
CA ASN A 198 -16.19 -1.81 1.72
C ASN A 198 -16.52 -0.51 0.97
N ASN A 199 -16.01 -0.34 -0.26
CA ASN A 199 -16.15 0.89 -1.00
C ASN A 199 -16.59 0.64 -2.43
N LYS A 200 -17.88 0.63 -2.67
CA LYS A 200 -18.43 0.56 -4.04
C LYS A 200 -18.00 1.81 -4.82
N HIS A 201 -17.50 1.62 -6.05
CA HIS A 201 -16.98 2.69 -6.93
C HIS A 201 -15.63 3.30 -6.53
N LEU A 202 -14.81 2.56 -5.79
CA LEU A 202 -13.50 3.00 -5.32
C LEU A 202 -12.55 3.36 -6.47
N VAL A 203 -12.65 2.68 -7.60
CA VAL A 203 -11.82 2.91 -8.80
C VAL A 203 -11.91 4.36 -9.30
N GLN A 204 -13.00 5.08 -9.02
CA GLN A 204 -13.16 6.49 -9.42
C GLN A 204 -12.48 7.48 -8.46
N ASN A 205 -12.10 7.05 -7.24
CA ASN A 205 -11.53 7.91 -6.19
C ASN A 205 -10.39 7.22 -5.42
N ILE A 206 -9.44 6.68 -6.14
CA ILE A 206 -8.32 5.92 -5.59
C ILE A 206 -7.32 6.79 -4.83
N SER A 207 -7.04 8.02 -5.31
CA SER A 207 -5.99 8.88 -4.76
C SER A 207 -6.13 9.15 -3.26
N PRO A 208 -7.31 9.48 -2.71
CA PRO A 208 -7.47 9.68 -1.27
C PRO A 208 -7.27 8.40 -0.45
N VAL A 209 -7.61 7.22 -1.01
CA VAL A 209 -7.43 5.93 -0.31
C VAL A 209 -5.96 5.60 -0.17
N ILE A 210 -5.23 5.69 -1.29
CA ILE A 210 -3.78 5.46 -1.30
C ILE A 210 -3.10 6.48 -0.38
N ALA A 211 -3.44 7.76 -0.50
CA ALA A 211 -2.85 8.78 0.35
C ALA A 211 -3.07 8.49 1.84
N LYS A 212 -4.28 8.13 2.26
CA LYS A 212 -4.57 7.79 3.66
C LYS A 212 -3.82 6.54 4.12
N LEU A 213 -3.69 5.53 3.27
CA LEU A 213 -2.95 4.31 3.59
C LEU A 213 -1.46 4.59 3.81
N PHE A 214 -0.86 5.45 2.99
CA PHE A 214 0.56 5.77 3.07
C PHE A 214 0.89 6.93 4.03
N THR A 215 -0.09 7.64 4.59
CA THR A 215 0.13 8.75 5.53
C THR A 215 0.91 8.30 6.78
N LEU A 216 0.51 7.18 7.41
CA LEU A 216 1.20 6.67 8.59
C LEU A 216 2.62 6.18 8.28
N PRO A 217 2.85 5.33 7.26
CA PRO A 217 4.21 4.96 6.85
C PRO A 217 5.09 6.17 6.52
N ALA A 218 4.56 7.17 5.80
CA ALA A 218 5.31 8.38 5.45
C ALA A 218 5.67 9.22 6.68
N PHE A 219 4.77 9.33 7.66
CA PHE A 219 5.05 10.02 8.91
C PHE A 219 6.18 9.36 9.69
N VAL A 220 6.13 8.03 9.84
CA VAL A 220 7.18 7.26 10.54
C VAL A 220 8.51 7.37 9.79
N LEU A 221 8.49 7.24 8.46
CA LEU A 221 9.67 7.37 7.61
C LEU A 221 10.34 8.73 7.78
N LEU A 222 9.60 9.84 7.62
CA LEU A 222 10.17 11.18 7.75
C LEU A 222 10.66 11.44 9.18
N LEU A 223 9.96 10.96 10.20
CA LEU A 223 10.39 11.11 11.58
C LEU A 223 11.76 10.44 11.81
N ILE A 224 11.94 9.20 11.40
CA ILE A 224 13.18 8.46 11.52
C ILE A 224 14.29 9.17 10.72
N PHE A 225 13.97 9.53 9.47
CA PHE A 225 14.93 10.21 8.60
C PHE A 225 15.40 11.54 9.17
N SER A 226 14.49 12.40 9.65
CA SER A 226 14.84 13.72 10.24
C SER A 226 15.74 13.57 11.47
N VAL A 227 15.48 12.54 12.31
CA VAL A 227 16.38 12.25 13.46
C VAL A 227 17.75 11.85 12.97
N MET A 228 17.88 10.98 11.99
CA MET A 228 19.16 10.54 11.44
C MET A 228 19.90 11.67 10.70
N LEU A 229 19.14 12.48 9.97
CA LEU A 229 19.68 13.65 9.27
C LEU A 229 20.31 14.65 10.24
N SER A 230 19.71 14.84 11.41
CA SER A 230 20.28 15.72 12.45
C SER A 230 21.65 15.29 12.97
N GLN A 231 21.96 14.00 12.83
CA GLN A 231 23.27 13.43 13.22
C GLN A 231 24.33 13.53 12.10
N ASN A 232 23.90 13.60 10.83
CA ASN A 232 24.74 13.60 9.63
C ASN A 232 24.71 14.94 8.88
N GLN A 233 24.92 16.05 9.58
CA GLN A 233 24.74 17.41 9.04
C GLN A 233 25.62 17.78 7.83
N LYS A 234 26.77 17.14 7.63
CA LYS A 234 27.72 17.51 6.55
C LYS A 234 27.17 17.24 5.14
N THR A 235 26.41 16.18 4.95
CA THR A 235 25.94 15.73 3.64
C THR A 235 24.92 16.67 3.01
N ILE A 236 24.10 17.34 3.83
CA ILE A 236 22.98 18.18 3.36
C ILE A 236 23.47 19.40 2.56
N PHE A 237 24.59 20.01 2.97
CA PHE A 237 25.08 21.27 2.41
C PHE A 237 25.98 21.07 1.20
N ASP A 238 26.67 19.93 1.10
CA ASP A 238 27.70 19.69 0.11
C ASP A 238 27.21 18.89 -1.11
N ASP A 239 26.21 18.01 -0.93
CA ASP A 239 25.75 17.13 -1.99
C ASP A 239 24.54 17.72 -2.78
N ARG A 240 24.72 17.84 -4.11
CA ARG A 240 23.65 18.30 -5.03
C ARG A 240 22.59 17.24 -5.22
N GLU A 241 22.96 15.97 -5.33
CA GLU A 241 22.05 14.85 -5.59
C GLU A 241 21.14 14.65 -4.38
N PHE A 242 21.71 14.77 -3.18
CA PHE A 242 20.95 14.79 -1.93
C PHE A 242 19.78 15.77 -1.99
N LEU A 243 20.04 17.05 -2.30
CA LEU A 243 19.01 18.08 -2.31
C LEU A 243 17.93 17.81 -3.38
N LEU A 244 18.29 17.28 -4.55
CA LEU A 244 17.32 16.95 -5.59
C LEU A 244 16.37 15.84 -5.15
N VAL A 245 16.90 14.73 -4.62
CA VAL A 245 16.11 13.60 -4.15
C VAL A 245 15.28 13.99 -2.94
N PHE A 246 15.86 14.71 -1.99
CA PHE A 246 15.16 15.18 -0.80
C PHE A 246 13.97 16.07 -1.16
N ASN A 247 14.12 17.00 -2.12
CA ASN A 247 13.03 17.81 -2.60
C ASN A 247 11.95 17.01 -3.32
N LEU A 248 12.31 15.97 -4.07
CA LEU A 248 11.35 15.07 -4.70
C LEU A 248 10.50 14.34 -3.65
N ILE A 249 11.13 13.89 -2.56
CA ILE A 249 10.44 13.24 -1.45
C ILE A 249 9.50 14.21 -0.73
N LEU A 250 9.95 15.43 -0.44
CA LEU A 250 9.10 16.47 0.16
C LEU A 250 7.89 16.78 -0.74
N LEU A 251 8.07 16.81 -2.05
CA LEU A 251 6.98 17.00 -3.02
C LEU A 251 6.00 15.83 -2.99
N ALA A 252 6.49 14.59 -2.94
CA ALA A 252 5.65 13.39 -2.82
C ALA A 252 4.84 13.38 -1.52
N VAL A 253 5.47 13.75 -0.38
CA VAL A 253 4.77 13.86 0.91
C VAL A 253 3.75 15.00 0.90
N MET A 254 4.07 16.14 0.28
CA MET A 254 3.10 17.23 0.09
C MET A 254 1.88 16.75 -0.71
N ALA A 255 2.07 15.94 -1.75
CA ALA A 255 0.97 15.34 -2.48
C ALA A 255 0.13 14.40 -1.60
N LEU A 256 0.77 13.57 -0.76
CA LEU A 256 0.06 12.74 0.22
C LEU A 256 -0.78 13.57 1.18
N ILE A 257 -0.24 14.66 1.72
CA ILE A 257 -0.95 15.58 2.62
C ILE A 257 -2.17 16.17 1.91
N LEU A 258 -2.00 16.70 0.69
CA LEU A 258 -3.08 17.31 -0.09
C LEU A 258 -4.22 16.32 -0.39
N PHE A 259 -3.90 15.10 -0.82
CA PHE A 259 -4.90 14.09 -1.13
C PHE A 259 -5.56 13.49 0.13
N SER A 260 -4.85 13.45 1.26
CA SER A 260 -5.40 13.00 2.53
C SER A 260 -6.31 14.05 3.18
N PHE A 261 -6.00 15.34 3.01
CA PHE A 261 -6.74 16.45 3.62
C PHE A 261 -8.11 16.69 2.98
N LYS A 262 -8.27 16.47 1.68
CA LYS A 262 -9.49 16.78 0.91
C LYS A 262 -10.76 16.07 1.38
N ASN A 263 -10.70 15.12 2.30
CA ASN A 263 -11.84 14.36 2.79
C ASN A 263 -12.35 14.90 4.13
N ASP A 264 -13.51 15.54 4.15
CA ASP A 264 -14.22 16.14 5.31
C ASP A 264 -14.56 15.17 6.45
N HIS A 265 -14.24 13.87 6.34
CA HIS A 265 -14.60 12.83 7.28
C HIS A 265 -13.40 12.05 7.82
N ASN A 266 -12.32 12.75 8.13
CA ASN A 266 -11.19 12.12 8.79
C ASN A 266 -11.56 11.82 10.26
N SER A 267 -11.12 10.66 10.76
CA SER A 267 -11.20 10.38 12.20
C SER A 267 -10.27 11.33 12.96
N THR A 268 -10.55 11.57 14.25
CA THR A 268 -9.67 12.37 15.11
C THR A 268 -8.21 11.92 15.04
N PHE A 269 -7.98 10.60 15.03
CA PHE A 269 -6.62 10.04 14.86
C PHE A 269 -5.98 10.45 13.53
N GLN A 270 -6.71 10.43 12.43
CA GLN A 270 -6.20 10.83 11.12
C GLN A 270 -5.84 12.32 11.06
N HIS A 271 -6.60 13.18 11.74
CA HIS A 271 -6.27 14.60 11.84
C HIS A 271 -4.95 14.83 12.60
N TYR A 272 -4.76 14.18 13.76
CA TYR A 272 -3.51 14.28 14.50
C TYR A 272 -2.31 13.72 13.71
N LEU A 273 -2.50 12.58 13.02
CA LEU A 273 -1.46 11.99 12.19
C LEU A 273 -1.07 12.92 11.03
N LEU A 274 -2.08 13.48 10.36
CA LEU A 274 -1.86 14.41 9.25
C LEU A 274 -1.21 15.71 9.72
N PHE A 275 -1.60 16.21 10.90
CA PHE A 275 -0.95 17.36 11.53
C PHE A 275 0.52 17.07 11.86
N GLY A 276 0.81 15.90 12.42
CA GLY A 276 2.19 15.45 12.69
C GLY A 276 3.03 15.36 11.42
N LEU A 277 2.48 14.72 10.36
CA LEU A 277 3.15 14.62 9.06
C LEU A 277 3.41 16.02 8.47
N THR A 278 2.43 16.91 8.53
CA THR A 278 2.56 18.29 8.04
C THR A 278 3.63 19.04 8.79
N THR A 279 3.66 18.92 10.13
CA THR A 279 4.65 19.59 10.98
C THR A 279 6.07 19.14 10.65
N ILE A 280 6.32 17.83 10.54
CA ILE A 280 7.66 17.33 10.21
C ILE A 280 8.07 17.73 8.79
N THR A 281 7.14 17.73 7.85
CA THR A 281 7.40 18.18 6.47
C THR A 281 7.76 19.67 6.41
N ILE A 282 7.15 20.51 7.27
CA ILE A 282 7.53 21.92 7.40
C ILE A 282 8.98 22.04 7.90
N ILE A 283 9.33 21.28 8.94
CA ILE A 283 10.69 21.28 9.50
C ILE A 283 11.70 20.86 8.43
N ASP A 284 11.46 19.76 7.76
CA ASP A 284 12.34 19.24 6.72
C ASP A 284 12.45 20.19 5.51
N ASN A 285 11.36 20.85 5.12
CA ASN A 285 11.38 21.85 4.06
C ASN A 285 12.18 23.10 4.46
N ILE A 286 12.12 23.52 5.73
CA ILE A 286 12.96 24.61 6.24
C ILE A 286 14.44 24.22 6.18
N VAL A 287 14.80 22.99 6.55
CA VAL A 287 16.17 22.48 6.42
C VAL A 287 16.63 22.50 4.96
N ALA A 288 15.78 22.04 4.02
CA ALA A 288 16.08 22.10 2.60
C ALA A 288 16.30 23.54 2.12
N LEU A 289 15.46 24.50 2.55
CA LEU A 289 15.60 25.91 2.21
C LEU A 289 16.92 26.51 2.72
N PHE A 290 17.32 26.17 3.96
CA PHE A 290 18.61 26.59 4.49
C PHE A 290 19.79 26.02 3.70
N ALA A 291 19.73 24.74 3.32
CA ALA A 291 20.76 24.10 2.52
C ALA A 291 20.87 24.71 1.11
N ILE A 292 19.74 24.95 0.44
CA ILE A 292 19.72 25.61 -0.87
C ILE A 292 20.19 27.06 -0.76
N GLY A 293 19.78 27.79 0.28
CA GLY A 293 20.23 29.16 0.58
C GLY A 293 21.74 29.23 0.78
N TYR A 294 22.31 28.33 1.60
CA TYR A 294 23.77 28.22 1.78
C TYR A 294 24.48 28.01 0.43
N ARG A 295 23.99 27.13 -0.42
CA ARG A 295 24.56 26.86 -1.75
C ARG A 295 24.43 28.07 -2.72
N LEU A 296 23.39 28.88 -2.58
CA LEU A 296 23.25 30.13 -3.35
C LEU A 296 24.32 31.16 -2.93
N PHE A 297 24.63 31.24 -1.64
CA PHE A 297 25.66 32.16 -1.14
C PHE A 297 27.08 31.68 -1.48
N GLU A 298 27.40 30.39 -1.26
CA GLU A 298 28.74 29.84 -1.42
C GLU A 298 29.12 29.67 -2.92
N PHE A 299 28.21 29.15 -3.73
CA PHE A 299 28.49 28.78 -5.12
C PHE A 299 27.86 29.73 -6.16
N GLY A 300 27.26 30.82 -5.70
CA GLY A 300 26.65 31.83 -6.55
C GLY A 300 25.27 31.46 -7.12
N LEU A 301 24.63 32.45 -7.73
CA LEU A 301 23.31 32.35 -8.34
C LEU A 301 23.39 31.52 -9.62
N SER A 302 22.59 30.48 -9.73
CA SER A 302 22.32 29.75 -10.96
C SER A 302 20.81 29.58 -11.17
N PRO A 303 20.31 29.54 -12.43
CA PRO A 303 18.88 29.41 -12.70
C PRO A 303 18.26 28.18 -12.01
N ASN A 304 18.97 27.05 -11.96
CA ASN A 304 18.51 25.81 -11.35
C ASN A 304 18.38 25.92 -9.82
N ARG A 305 19.38 26.53 -9.15
CA ARG A 305 19.33 26.75 -7.69
C ARG A 305 18.23 27.73 -7.29
N LEU A 306 18.03 28.79 -8.11
CA LEU A 306 16.98 29.76 -7.88
C LEU A 306 15.59 29.13 -8.07
N ALA A 307 15.42 28.28 -9.08
CA ALA A 307 14.18 27.54 -9.31
C ALA A 307 13.87 26.58 -8.14
N LEU A 308 14.87 25.83 -7.65
CA LEU A 308 14.69 24.96 -6.49
C LEU A 308 14.37 25.73 -5.21
N PHE A 309 15.02 26.85 -4.97
CA PHE A 309 14.72 27.72 -3.83
C PHE A 309 13.28 28.25 -3.91
N GLY A 310 12.87 28.76 -5.07
CA GLY A 310 11.50 29.23 -5.30
C GLY A 310 10.46 28.15 -5.13
N LEU A 311 10.72 26.93 -5.63
CA LEU A 311 9.85 25.77 -5.45
C LEU A 311 9.66 25.44 -3.96
N ASN A 312 10.75 25.35 -3.19
CA ASN A 312 10.66 25.05 -1.76
C ASN A 312 9.96 26.14 -0.96
N LEU A 313 10.16 27.41 -1.34
CA LEU A 313 9.45 28.52 -0.71
C LEU A 313 7.93 28.45 -0.97
N LEU A 314 7.52 28.13 -2.20
CA LEU A 314 6.11 27.91 -2.55
C LEU A 314 5.53 26.69 -1.80
N MET A 315 6.28 25.59 -1.73
CA MET A 315 5.89 24.40 -0.98
C MET A 315 5.68 24.73 0.50
N LEU A 316 6.63 25.46 1.12
CA LEU A 316 6.52 25.88 2.51
C LEU A 316 5.24 26.70 2.74
N GLY A 317 4.96 27.68 1.89
CA GLY A 317 3.76 28.50 1.98
C GLY A 317 2.47 27.64 1.93
N HIS A 318 2.38 26.70 0.98
CA HIS A 318 1.23 25.83 0.83
C HIS A 318 1.07 24.87 2.03
N ILE A 319 2.16 24.24 2.49
CA ILE A 319 2.12 23.31 3.61
C ILE A 319 1.74 24.04 4.91
N CYS A 320 2.22 25.27 5.11
CA CYS A 320 1.83 26.10 6.28
C CYS A 320 0.33 26.44 6.26
N ILE A 321 -0.22 26.81 5.10
CA ILE A 321 -1.65 27.07 4.95
C ILE A 321 -2.48 25.80 5.28
N ILE A 322 -2.08 24.65 4.73
CA ILE A 322 -2.76 23.39 4.99
C ILE A 322 -2.64 23.01 6.48
N GLY A 323 -1.45 23.14 7.06
CA GLY A 323 -1.22 22.89 8.48
C GLY A 323 -2.09 23.75 9.40
N TYR A 324 -2.26 25.04 9.05
CA TYR A 324 -3.17 25.93 9.76
C TYR A 324 -4.62 25.45 9.67
N HIS A 325 -5.08 25.04 8.49
CA HIS A 325 -6.45 24.51 8.34
C HIS A 325 -6.65 23.18 9.10
N ILE A 326 -5.66 22.29 9.08
CA ILE A 326 -5.71 21.04 9.86
C ILE A 326 -5.79 21.35 11.35
N PHE A 327 -5.00 22.32 11.83
CA PHE A 327 -5.00 22.74 13.24
C PHE A 327 -6.36 23.32 13.68
N GLN A 328 -7.07 24.01 12.81
CA GLN A 328 -8.42 24.54 13.12
C GLN A 328 -9.49 23.45 13.28
N VAL A 329 -9.27 22.27 12.72
CA VAL A 329 -10.21 21.13 12.74
C VAL A 329 -9.93 20.17 13.91
N ILE A 330 -8.76 20.23 14.52
CA ILE A 330 -8.38 19.46 15.71
C ILE A 330 -8.95 20.13 16.98
#